data_7eec092e444def278784a5b17f745704
#
_entry.id   7eec092e444def278784a5b17f745704
#
_cell.length_a   1.000
_cell.length_b   1.000
_cell.length_c   1.000
_cell.angle_alpha   90.00
_cell.angle_beta   90.00
_cell.angle_gamma   90.00
#
_symmetry.space_group_name_H-M   'P 1'
#
loop_
_entity.id
_entity.type
_entity.pdbx_description
1 polymer ?
#
loop_
_entity_poly.entity_id
_entity_poly.type
_entity_poly.pdbx_seq_one_letter_code
_entity_poly.pdbx_strand_id
1 'polypeptide(L)'
;IEKIARKSKKKINIGIRFNPDTDAKTLNKISTGKKGNKFGLTTKNFLELIKKYKNSRFVNIICLSVHIGSQITSNAPYNNMIRAVNKIIQLSKYNFKFIDLGGGMGIQYEKSSNKLNYLKYNKIINSFLKRNNSKIIFEPGRSIVGDAGYLISKIIYIKKTNSKNFVIIDAAMNDLIRPA
;
A
#
# COMPACT_ATOMS: atom_id res chain seq x y z
N ILE A 1 -12.92 5.63 18.36
CA ILE A 1 -11.60 5.86 18.95
C ILE A 1 -11.66 7.03 19.94
N GLU A 2 -12.03 8.27 19.52
CA GLU A 2 -12.09 9.44 20.44
C GLU A 2 -12.98 9.19 21.68
N LYS A 3 -14.16 8.59 21.49
CA LYS A 3 -15.07 8.26 22.61
C LYS A 3 -14.40 7.35 23.65
N ILE A 4 -13.60 6.37 23.20
CA ILE A 4 -12.86 5.45 24.08
C ILE A 4 -11.72 6.21 24.77
N ALA A 5 -10.93 6.99 24.02
CA ALA A 5 -9.84 7.79 24.56
C ALA A 5 -10.32 8.78 25.64
N ARG A 6 -11.48 9.41 25.39
CA ARG A 6 -12.15 10.30 26.34
C ARG A 6 -12.59 9.57 27.62
N LYS A 7 -13.22 8.40 27.47
CA LYS A 7 -13.63 7.55 28.61
C LYS A 7 -12.42 7.09 29.42
N SER A 8 -11.34 6.71 28.76
CA SER A 8 -10.08 6.28 29.40
C SER A 8 -9.19 7.42 29.89
N LYS A 9 -9.59 8.67 29.68
CA LYS A 9 -8.82 9.89 30.01
C LYS A 9 -7.37 9.87 29.45
N LYS A 10 -7.15 9.20 28.32
CA LYS A 10 -5.84 9.03 27.67
C LYS A 10 -5.82 9.71 26.31
N LYS A 11 -4.72 10.40 26.00
CA LYS A 11 -4.44 10.87 24.64
C LYS A 11 -3.82 9.74 23.84
N ILE A 12 -4.37 9.45 22.66
CA ILE A 12 -3.89 8.37 21.79
C ILE A 12 -3.31 8.92 20.48
N ASN A 13 -2.25 8.26 20.02
CA ASN A 13 -1.67 8.51 18.71
C ASN A 13 -2.39 7.67 17.66
N ILE A 14 -2.71 8.29 16.51
CA ILE A 14 -3.35 7.61 15.39
C ILE A 14 -2.67 7.96 14.07
N GLY A 15 -2.75 7.04 13.12
CA GLY A 15 -2.50 7.28 11.71
C GLY A 15 -3.81 7.38 10.93
N ILE A 16 -3.80 8.15 9.86
CA ILE A 16 -4.94 8.28 8.95
C ILE A 16 -4.52 7.87 7.56
N ARG A 17 -5.24 6.91 6.98
CA ARG A 17 -5.02 6.47 5.61
C ARG A 17 -5.71 7.41 4.63
N PHE A 18 -4.91 8.01 3.77
CA PHE A 18 -5.32 8.84 2.64
C PHE A 18 -5.40 8.00 1.36
N ASN A 19 -6.42 8.22 0.56
CA ASN A 19 -6.49 7.64 -0.79
C ASN A 19 -5.89 8.66 -1.78
N PRO A 20 -4.73 8.35 -2.40
CA PRO A 20 -4.05 9.29 -3.28
C PRO A 20 -4.64 9.36 -4.70
N ASP A 21 -5.73 8.61 -4.98
CA ASP A 21 -6.33 8.46 -6.32
C ASP A 21 -5.27 8.12 -7.39
N THR A 22 -4.45 7.15 -7.08
CA THR A 22 -3.34 6.73 -7.94
C THR A 22 -3.57 5.31 -8.46
N ASP A 23 -3.49 5.16 -9.78
CA ASP A 23 -3.52 3.84 -10.42
C ASP A 23 -2.18 3.14 -10.24
N ALA A 24 -2.19 2.02 -9.55
CA ALA A 24 -1.02 1.18 -9.32
C ALA A 24 -0.56 0.43 -10.60
N LYS A 25 -1.34 0.46 -11.69
CA LYS A 25 -1.12 -0.29 -12.93
C LYS A 25 -0.92 -1.78 -12.70
N THR A 26 -1.71 -2.34 -11.80
CA THR A 26 -1.76 -3.76 -11.44
C THR A 26 -3.16 -4.31 -11.67
N LEU A 27 -3.39 -5.60 -11.38
CA LEU A 27 -4.72 -6.19 -11.44
C LEU A 27 -5.70 -5.40 -10.57
N ASN A 28 -6.92 -5.16 -11.07
CA ASN A 28 -7.94 -4.35 -10.36
C ASN A 28 -8.22 -4.87 -8.94
N LYS A 29 -8.19 -6.18 -8.73
CA LYS A 29 -8.43 -6.82 -7.42
C LYS A 29 -7.39 -6.49 -6.36
N ILE A 30 -6.16 -6.12 -6.76
CA ILE A 30 -5.05 -5.80 -5.84
C ILE A 30 -4.66 -4.32 -5.90
N SER A 31 -5.38 -3.49 -6.66
CA SER A 31 -5.25 -2.04 -6.67
C SER A 31 -6.09 -1.44 -5.55
N THR A 32 -5.51 -0.57 -4.72
CA THR A 32 -6.19 0.00 -3.54
C THR A 32 -6.12 1.52 -3.48
N GLY A 33 -5.49 2.16 -4.44
CA GLY A 33 -5.23 3.60 -4.45
C GLY A 33 -6.13 4.44 -5.37
N LYS A 34 -7.08 3.84 -6.10
CA LYS A 34 -8.00 4.55 -7.00
C LYS A 34 -9.20 5.11 -6.24
N LYS A 35 -9.82 6.17 -6.80
CA LYS A 35 -10.99 6.87 -6.23
C LYS A 35 -12.17 5.94 -5.89
N GLY A 36 -12.41 4.89 -6.67
CA GLY A 36 -13.47 3.90 -6.43
C GLY A 36 -13.13 2.82 -5.40
N ASN A 37 -11.92 2.80 -4.84
CA ASN A 37 -11.54 1.78 -3.88
C ASN A 37 -12.07 2.10 -2.47
N LYS A 38 -12.37 1.05 -1.70
CA LYS A 38 -12.93 1.17 -0.33
C LYS A 38 -11.94 1.70 0.72
N PHE A 39 -10.68 1.88 0.38
CA PHE A 39 -9.62 2.18 1.33
C PHE A 39 -9.22 3.66 1.34
N GLY A 40 -8.94 4.16 2.53
CA GLY A 40 -8.46 5.51 2.74
C GLY A 40 -9.54 6.59 2.58
N LEU A 41 -9.24 7.79 3.02
CA LEU A 41 -10.11 8.95 2.93
C LEU A 41 -9.84 9.73 1.64
N THR A 42 -10.88 10.30 1.06
CA THR A 42 -10.75 11.29 -0.03
C THR A 42 -10.05 12.55 0.48
N THR A 43 -9.51 13.37 -0.43
CA THR A 43 -8.89 14.66 -0.08
C THR A 43 -9.79 15.51 0.81
N LYS A 44 -11.08 15.64 0.45
CA LYS A 44 -12.05 16.42 1.22
C LYS A 44 -12.20 15.90 2.64
N ASN A 45 -12.51 14.61 2.79
CA ASN A 45 -12.75 14.00 4.10
C ASN A 45 -11.47 13.97 4.97
N PHE A 46 -10.30 13.82 4.35
CA PHE A 46 -9.03 13.89 5.03
C PHE A 46 -8.79 15.28 5.64
N LEU A 47 -8.98 16.34 4.86
CA LEU A 47 -8.80 17.72 5.32
C LEU A 47 -9.81 18.10 6.41
N GLU A 48 -11.08 17.71 6.27
CA GLU A 48 -12.10 17.90 7.29
C GLU A 48 -11.73 17.21 8.61
N LEU A 49 -11.19 16.00 8.53
CA LEU A 49 -10.77 15.24 9.70
C LEU A 49 -9.56 15.89 10.39
N ILE A 50 -8.54 16.34 9.63
CA ILE A 50 -7.43 17.11 10.19
C ILE A 50 -7.94 18.38 10.88
N LYS A 51 -8.80 19.16 10.22
CA LYS A 51 -9.38 20.39 10.80
C LYS A 51 -10.10 20.09 12.12
N LYS A 52 -10.86 18.99 12.18
CA LYS A 52 -11.62 18.59 13.38
C LYS A 52 -10.72 18.21 14.55
N TYR A 53 -9.62 17.51 14.29
CA TYR A 53 -8.82 16.88 15.36
C TYR A 53 -7.46 17.52 15.62
N LYS A 54 -7.01 18.51 14.83
CA LYS A 54 -5.68 19.14 15.03
C LYS A 54 -5.43 19.64 16.45
N ASN A 55 -6.47 20.07 17.15
CA ASN A 55 -6.40 20.57 18.53
C ASN A 55 -7.10 19.64 19.53
N SER A 56 -7.30 18.37 19.19
CA SER A 56 -7.98 17.45 20.09
C SER A 56 -7.16 17.15 21.33
N ARG A 57 -7.82 17.16 22.49
CA ARG A 57 -7.22 16.77 23.76
C ARG A 57 -6.95 15.27 23.83
N PHE A 58 -7.73 14.45 23.12
CA PHE A 58 -7.73 12.98 23.23
C PHE A 58 -7.16 12.27 22.02
N VAL A 59 -7.07 12.91 20.87
CA VAL A 59 -6.57 12.33 19.63
C VAL A 59 -5.39 13.12 19.12
N ASN A 60 -4.29 12.45 18.86
CA ASN A 60 -3.09 13.02 18.27
C ASN A 60 -2.84 12.33 16.92
N ILE A 61 -2.98 13.06 15.82
CA ILE A 61 -2.74 12.53 14.49
C ILE A 61 -1.26 12.63 14.20
N ILE A 62 -0.54 11.53 14.28
CA ILE A 62 0.92 11.52 14.11
C ILE A 62 1.38 10.97 12.76
N CYS A 63 0.52 10.26 12.04
CA CYS A 63 0.88 9.57 10.81
C CYS A 63 -0.13 9.83 9.70
N LEU A 64 0.39 10.14 8.52
CA LEU A 64 -0.32 10.03 7.25
C LEU A 64 0.11 8.73 6.60
N SER A 65 -0.85 7.85 6.26
CA SER A 65 -0.57 6.57 5.62
C SER A 65 -1.20 6.52 4.22
N VAL A 66 -0.50 5.89 3.28
CA VAL A 66 -0.99 5.58 1.94
C VAL A 66 -0.59 4.17 1.55
N HIS A 67 -1.43 3.51 0.74
CA HIS A 67 -1.08 2.23 0.13
C HIS A 67 -1.86 2.09 -1.19
N ILE A 68 -1.15 1.98 -2.31
CA ILE A 68 -1.76 2.07 -3.65
C ILE A 68 -2.06 0.73 -4.29
N GLY A 69 -1.53 -0.36 -3.77
CA GLY A 69 -1.76 -1.70 -4.31
C GLY A 69 -0.61 -2.65 -4.05
N SER A 70 -0.66 -3.79 -4.72
CA SER A 70 0.35 -4.86 -4.62
C SER A 70 0.88 -5.21 -6.01
N GLN A 71 2.05 -5.84 -6.08
CA GLN A 71 2.71 -6.25 -7.32
C GLN A 71 3.00 -5.09 -8.28
N ILE A 72 3.53 -3.99 -7.74
CA ILE A 72 3.89 -2.80 -8.52
C ILE A 72 5.34 -2.95 -8.99
N THR A 73 5.52 -3.08 -10.29
CA THR A 73 6.82 -3.33 -10.94
C THR A 73 7.37 -2.12 -11.69
N SER A 74 6.68 -0.95 -11.60
CA SER A 74 7.15 0.30 -12.20
C SER A 74 7.19 1.45 -11.20
N ASN A 75 8.05 2.44 -11.46
CA ASN A 75 8.23 3.58 -10.55
C ASN A 75 7.17 4.68 -10.72
N ALA A 76 6.45 4.72 -11.84
CA ALA A 76 5.49 5.78 -12.13
C ALA A 76 4.34 5.88 -11.10
N PRO A 77 3.69 4.77 -10.66
CA PRO A 77 2.68 4.82 -9.60
C PRO A 77 3.21 5.42 -8.30
N TYR A 78 4.42 5.06 -7.88
CA TYR A 78 5.04 5.61 -6.67
C TYR A 78 5.32 7.10 -6.79
N ASN A 79 5.78 7.57 -7.95
CA ASN A 79 5.99 8.99 -8.18
C ASN A 79 4.67 9.78 -8.11
N ASN A 80 3.59 9.25 -8.69
CA ASN A 80 2.26 9.85 -8.61
C ASN A 80 1.73 9.86 -7.17
N MET A 81 1.89 8.77 -6.44
CA MET A 81 1.56 8.68 -5.02
C MET A 81 2.29 9.76 -4.21
N ILE A 82 3.59 9.91 -4.39
CA ILE A 82 4.39 10.94 -3.69
C ILE A 82 3.93 12.35 -4.03
N ARG A 83 3.56 12.62 -5.29
CA ARG A 83 2.98 13.92 -5.66
C ARG A 83 1.66 14.18 -4.93
N ALA A 84 0.78 13.19 -4.84
CA ALA A 84 -0.48 13.29 -4.11
C ALA A 84 -0.26 13.49 -2.60
N VAL A 85 0.71 12.78 -2.01
CA VAL A 85 1.11 12.94 -0.60
C VAL A 85 1.65 14.34 -0.34
N ASN A 86 2.55 14.86 -1.18
CA ASN A 86 3.02 16.24 -1.05
C ASN A 86 1.87 17.24 -1.11
N LYS A 87 0.96 17.07 -2.07
CA LYS A 87 -0.21 17.96 -2.22
C LYS A 87 -1.09 17.97 -0.97
N ILE A 88 -1.39 16.80 -0.40
CA ILE A 88 -2.25 16.73 0.80
C ILE A 88 -1.57 17.30 2.04
N ILE A 89 -0.25 17.14 2.20
CA ILE A 89 0.54 17.76 3.27
C ILE A 89 0.45 19.29 3.16
N GLN A 90 0.68 19.85 1.97
CA GLN A 90 0.59 21.29 1.73
C GLN A 90 -0.82 21.84 2.01
N LEU A 91 -1.86 21.16 1.53
CA LEU A 91 -3.26 21.57 1.73
C LEU A 91 -3.68 21.50 3.19
N SER A 92 -3.24 20.48 3.93
CA SER A 92 -3.60 20.29 5.33
C SER A 92 -2.89 21.29 6.26
N LYS A 93 -1.72 21.82 5.84
CA LYS A 93 -0.83 22.61 6.68
C LYS A 93 -0.58 21.95 8.04
N TYR A 94 -0.46 20.61 8.04
CA TYR A 94 -0.31 19.79 9.23
C TYR A 94 1.01 19.03 9.20
N ASN A 95 1.75 19.04 10.31
CA ASN A 95 3.03 18.37 10.43
C ASN A 95 2.83 16.94 10.95
N PHE A 96 3.06 15.96 10.10
CA PHE A 96 3.03 14.55 10.48
C PHE A 96 4.41 14.12 10.97
N LYS A 97 4.44 13.44 12.12
CA LYS A 97 5.67 12.84 12.64
C LYS A 97 6.14 11.70 11.75
N PHE A 98 5.18 10.94 11.21
CA PHE A 98 5.42 9.80 10.32
C PHE A 98 4.63 9.95 9.03
N ILE A 99 5.23 9.47 7.94
CA ILE A 99 4.55 9.26 6.67
C ILE A 99 4.78 7.81 6.28
N ASP A 100 3.71 7.04 6.30
CA ASP A 100 3.71 5.64 5.89
C ASP A 100 3.35 5.56 4.41
N LEU A 101 4.31 5.15 3.61
CA LEU A 101 4.18 5.02 2.17
C LEU A 101 3.65 3.64 1.74
N GLY A 102 3.30 2.80 2.72
CA GLY A 102 2.82 1.45 2.49
C GLY A 102 3.88 0.53 1.88
N GLY A 103 3.42 -0.45 1.16
CA GLY A 103 4.27 -1.42 0.48
C GLY A 103 3.94 -1.52 -1.00
N GLY A 104 3.65 -2.77 -1.41
CA GLY A 104 3.21 -3.05 -2.78
C GLY A 104 4.31 -3.31 -3.78
N MET A 105 5.59 -3.22 -3.38
CA MET A 105 6.71 -3.53 -4.24
C MET A 105 6.57 -4.97 -4.76
N GLY A 106 6.57 -5.08 -6.09
CA GLY A 106 6.40 -6.36 -6.78
C GLY A 106 7.69 -7.14 -6.89
N ILE A 107 7.54 -8.45 -7.08
CA ILE A 107 8.62 -9.37 -7.46
C ILE A 107 8.50 -9.76 -8.93
N GLN A 108 9.55 -10.33 -9.46
CA GLN A 108 9.60 -10.83 -10.82
C GLN A 108 9.26 -12.32 -10.82
N TYR A 109 8.04 -12.67 -11.24
CA TYR A 109 7.62 -14.08 -11.34
C TYR A 109 8.19 -14.77 -12.58
N GLU A 110 8.42 -14.02 -13.66
CA GLU A 110 8.98 -14.52 -14.90
C GLU A 110 10.17 -13.66 -15.31
N LYS A 111 11.22 -14.26 -15.90
CA LYS A 111 12.43 -13.54 -16.35
C LYS A 111 12.12 -12.40 -17.32
N SER A 112 11.04 -12.53 -18.11
CA SER A 112 10.55 -11.54 -19.07
C SER A 112 9.74 -10.41 -18.43
N SER A 113 9.31 -10.55 -17.19
CA SER A 113 8.47 -9.55 -16.53
C SER A 113 9.28 -8.37 -15.98
N ASN A 114 8.63 -7.21 -15.90
CA ASN A 114 9.27 -6.00 -15.37
C ASN A 114 9.61 -6.16 -13.88
N LYS A 115 10.76 -5.60 -13.49
CA LYS A 115 11.20 -5.49 -12.09
C LYS A 115 11.19 -4.03 -11.66
N LEU A 116 10.77 -3.76 -10.43
CA LEU A 116 10.86 -2.42 -9.86
C LEU A 116 12.33 -1.96 -9.82
N ASN A 117 12.60 -0.77 -10.35
CA ASN A 117 13.92 -0.16 -10.27
C ASN A 117 14.07 0.54 -8.92
N TYR A 118 14.73 -0.12 -7.96
CA TYR A 118 14.93 0.38 -6.60
C TYR A 118 15.82 1.62 -6.54
N LEU A 119 16.77 1.81 -7.47
CA LEU A 119 17.57 3.04 -7.53
C LEU A 119 16.71 4.26 -7.88
N LYS A 120 15.80 4.11 -8.87
CA LYS A 120 14.82 5.16 -9.19
C LYS A 120 13.85 5.39 -8.05
N TYR A 121 13.36 4.33 -7.41
CA TYR A 121 12.48 4.41 -6.24
C TYR A 121 13.17 5.20 -5.11
N ASN A 122 14.41 4.86 -4.78
CA ASN A 122 15.19 5.56 -3.77
C ASN A 122 15.36 7.06 -4.08
N LYS A 123 15.63 7.40 -5.35
CA LYS A 123 15.71 8.82 -5.78
C LYS A 123 14.39 9.58 -5.53
N ILE A 124 13.23 8.94 -5.81
CA ILE A 124 11.91 9.52 -5.56
C ILE A 124 11.73 9.79 -4.05
N ILE A 125 12.05 8.80 -3.21
CA ILE A 125 11.91 8.92 -1.75
C ILE A 125 12.87 9.97 -1.18
N ASN A 126 14.13 9.96 -1.57
CA ASN A 126 15.11 10.95 -1.11
C ASN A 126 14.73 12.39 -1.50
N SER A 127 14.18 12.57 -2.70
CA SER A 127 13.68 13.89 -3.13
C SER A 127 12.47 14.35 -2.31
N PHE A 128 11.64 13.42 -1.87
CA PHE A 128 10.53 13.68 -0.96
C PHE A 128 11.02 14.05 0.44
N LEU A 129 11.97 13.29 1.00
CA LEU A 129 12.54 13.54 2.32
C LEU A 129 13.23 14.90 2.45
N LYS A 130 13.93 15.36 1.40
CA LYS A 130 14.54 16.70 1.39
C LYS A 130 13.55 17.85 1.61
N ARG A 131 12.26 17.62 1.37
CA ARG A 131 11.19 18.62 1.48
C ARG A 131 10.29 18.43 2.70
N ASN A 132 10.45 17.32 3.42
CA ASN A 132 9.57 16.94 4.52
C ASN A 132 10.40 16.42 5.69
N ASN A 133 10.16 16.98 6.87
CA ASN A 133 10.87 16.60 8.10
C ASN A 133 10.17 15.44 8.85
N SER A 134 9.53 14.53 8.12
CA SER A 134 8.83 13.37 8.68
C SER A 134 9.69 12.12 8.58
N LYS A 135 9.51 11.19 9.51
CA LYS A 135 10.08 9.84 9.40
C LYS A 135 9.22 9.01 8.44
N ILE A 136 9.87 8.23 7.58
CA ILE A 136 9.16 7.36 6.64
C ILE A 136 8.99 5.97 7.24
N ILE A 137 7.82 5.39 7.01
CA ILE A 137 7.50 3.99 7.27
C ILE A 137 7.24 3.31 5.93
N PHE A 138 7.71 2.08 5.78
CA PHE A 138 7.41 1.19 4.68
C PHE A 138 6.79 -0.09 5.22
N GLU A 139 5.88 -0.67 4.46
CA GLU A 139 5.21 -1.94 4.76
C GLU A 139 5.52 -3.00 3.68
N PRO A 140 6.80 -3.36 3.46
CA PRO A 140 7.16 -4.35 2.45
C PRO A 140 6.67 -5.73 2.89
N GLY A 141 5.92 -6.38 2.01
CA GLY A 141 5.43 -7.75 2.22
C GLY A 141 6.02 -8.67 1.15
N ARG A 142 5.37 -8.75 -0.01
CA ARG A 142 5.76 -9.63 -1.11
C ARG A 142 7.22 -9.49 -1.53
N SER A 143 7.76 -8.29 -1.58
CA SER A 143 9.15 -8.05 -1.95
C SER A 143 10.19 -8.64 -0.99
N ILE A 144 9.79 -9.01 0.23
CA ILE A 144 10.67 -9.67 1.21
C ILE A 144 10.48 -11.19 1.15
N VAL A 145 9.23 -11.67 1.12
CA VAL A 145 8.94 -13.09 1.32
C VAL A 145 8.54 -13.83 0.05
N GLY A 146 8.29 -13.11 -1.07
CA GLY A 146 7.74 -13.72 -2.28
C GLY A 146 8.66 -14.75 -2.93
N ASP A 147 9.98 -14.58 -2.81
CA ASP A 147 10.98 -15.49 -3.34
C ASP A 147 11.58 -16.40 -2.24
N ALA A 148 11.02 -16.39 -1.01
CA ALA A 148 11.59 -17.09 0.13
C ALA A 148 11.16 -18.56 0.23
N GLY A 149 10.24 -19.04 -0.63
CA GLY A 149 9.74 -20.40 -0.58
C GLY A 149 9.21 -20.91 -1.90
N TYR A 150 9.05 -22.22 -1.98
CA TYR A 150 8.51 -22.94 -3.13
C TYR A 150 7.43 -23.91 -2.67
N LEU A 151 6.33 -24.00 -3.42
CA LEU A 151 5.36 -25.08 -3.31
C LEU A 151 5.75 -26.18 -4.30
N ILE A 152 6.17 -27.33 -3.79
CA ILE A 152 6.46 -28.51 -4.59
C ILE A 152 5.19 -29.35 -4.62
N SER A 153 4.76 -29.75 -5.84
CA SER A 153 3.58 -30.57 -6.02
C SER A 153 3.79 -31.59 -7.15
N LYS A 154 3.07 -32.69 -7.08
CA LYS A 154 3.09 -33.74 -8.08
C LYS A 154 1.92 -33.57 -9.05
N ILE A 155 2.16 -33.77 -10.34
CA ILE A 155 1.09 -33.86 -11.33
C ILE A 155 0.41 -35.21 -11.17
N ILE A 156 -0.88 -35.21 -10.81
CA ILE A 156 -1.70 -36.41 -10.69
C ILE A 156 -2.25 -36.82 -12.07
N TYR A 157 -2.72 -35.84 -12.84
CA TYR A 157 -3.42 -36.07 -14.10
C TYR A 157 -3.39 -34.85 -15.00
N ILE A 158 -3.39 -35.07 -16.33
CA ILE A 158 -3.53 -34.02 -17.34
C ILE A 158 -4.83 -34.25 -18.11
N LYS A 159 -5.83 -33.39 -17.89
CA LYS A 159 -7.08 -33.37 -18.65
C LYS A 159 -6.89 -32.56 -19.93
N LYS A 160 -6.91 -33.21 -21.06
CA LYS A 160 -6.87 -32.58 -22.40
C LYS A 160 -8.27 -32.19 -22.87
N THR A 161 -8.42 -30.99 -23.43
CA THR A 161 -9.62 -30.52 -24.09
C THR A 161 -9.24 -29.89 -25.44
N ASN A 162 -10.23 -29.59 -26.28
CA ASN A 162 -9.98 -29.02 -27.62
C ASN A 162 -9.33 -27.62 -27.57
N SER A 163 -9.48 -26.87 -26.48
CA SER A 163 -9.02 -25.49 -26.37
C SER A 163 -7.85 -25.30 -25.40
N LYS A 164 -7.67 -26.18 -24.41
CA LYS A 164 -6.64 -26.06 -23.37
C LYS A 164 -6.43 -27.37 -22.61
N ASN A 165 -5.29 -27.48 -21.95
CA ASN A 165 -5.01 -28.59 -21.04
C ASN A 165 -5.12 -28.09 -19.58
N PHE A 166 -5.65 -28.94 -18.71
CA PHE A 166 -5.69 -28.72 -17.28
C PHE A 166 -4.70 -29.66 -16.60
N VAL A 167 -3.81 -29.11 -15.80
CA VAL A 167 -2.89 -29.89 -14.99
C VAL A 167 -3.50 -30.01 -13.60
N ILE A 168 -3.81 -31.21 -13.18
CA ILE A 168 -4.31 -31.54 -11.85
C ILE A 168 -3.13 -31.95 -10.98
N ILE A 169 -2.98 -31.30 -9.84
CA ILE A 169 -1.86 -31.49 -8.91
C ILE A 169 -2.39 -31.91 -7.53
N ASP A 170 -1.51 -32.43 -6.68
CA ASP A 170 -1.81 -32.82 -5.30
C ASP A 170 -1.73 -31.69 -4.28
N ALA A 171 -1.79 -30.45 -4.75
CA ALA A 171 -1.82 -29.26 -3.90
C ALA A 171 -3.04 -28.39 -4.21
N ALA A 172 -3.62 -27.77 -3.19
CA ALA A 172 -4.81 -26.93 -3.29
C ALA A 172 -4.69 -25.64 -2.47
N MET A 173 -5.79 -24.90 -2.33
CA MET A 173 -5.80 -23.64 -1.58
C MET A 173 -5.64 -23.81 -0.07
N ASN A 174 -5.79 -25.02 0.47
CA ASN A 174 -5.44 -25.35 1.84
C ASN A 174 -3.92 -25.44 2.07
N ASP A 175 -3.15 -25.75 1.02
CA ASP A 175 -1.68 -25.84 1.08
C ASP A 175 -1.06 -24.48 0.82
N LEU A 176 -1.59 -23.74 -0.18
CA LEU A 176 -1.21 -22.37 -0.47
C LEU A 176 -2.43 -21.54 -0.81
N ILE A 177 -2.82 -20.63 0.10
CA ILE A 177 -3.97 -19.76 -0.09
C ILE A 177 -3.71 -18.82 -1.28
N ARG A 178 -4.60 -18.86 -2.26
CA ARG A 178 -4.58 -17.93 -3.38
C ARG A 178 -4.90 -16.52 -2.88
N PRO A 179 -4.09 -15.50 -3.21
CA PRO A 179 -4.47 -14.11 -2.98
C PRO A 179 -5.78 -13.79 -3.72
N ALA A 180 -6.71 -13.17 -3.03
CA ALA A 180 -8.03 -12.84 -3.59
C ALA A 180 -7.94 -11.78 -4.70
#